data_5f8b175be1c8f30d3ce9a30c4a7340d5
#
_entry.id   5f8b175be1c8f30d3ce9a30c4a7340d5
#
_cell.length_a   1.000
_cell.length_b   1.000
_cell.length_c   1.000
_cell.angle_alpha   90.00
_cell.angle_beta   90.00
_cell.angle_gamma   90.00
#
_symmetry.space_group_name_H-M   'P 1'
#
loop_
_entity.id
_entity.type
_entity.pdbx_description
1 polymer ?
#
loop_
_entity_poly.entity_id
_entity_poly.type
_entity_poly.pdbx_seq_one_letter_code
_entity_poly.pdbx_strand_id
1 'polypeptide(L)'
;MPPILRALRSRNYRLYFLGQLVSMAGTWMQQIAMVWLAYRLSHSAFVLGAVGFASQIPVLFFASVGGVWIDRLDRRRLLLWTQALAMGQALVLALLAWQEWSTPGLLIGLALLLGCINALDMPTRQALAAQLVDDPEDLPNAIALNSLLMNSARFVGPALAGLVVAAVGEAICFLLNALSYLAVLAALFAIRLPAQTATTRGKSTLQALADGFRYVRQHRPILFSLALVACVSFFATPYAVMMPLFAREIFNGDASTYGLLVGSAGAGSLLASLTLAGRSDGISLDRWVSRSAPAVGFFLVLFALSPNRWVAIPLLVMMGFAVIITIAGSNTLIQMRVDDHYRGRVMAIFSMAFLGIAPLGSLTVGSVVHGLGVRPVLVVCGLLTLVAGLVYRQQIRRAP
;
A
#
# COMPACT_ATOMS: atom_id res chain seq x y z
N MET A 1 26.76 16.35 -5.83
CA MET A 1 25.36 16.10 -5.38
C MET A 1 25.39 15.65 -3.93
N PRO A 2 24.40 16.03 -3.11
CA PRO A 2 24.30 15.54 -1.75
C PRO A 2 24.26 14.00 -1.73
N PRO A 3 24.78 13.31 -0.69
CA PRO A 3 24.82 11.85 -0.62
C PRO A 3 23.45 11.20 -0.80
N ILE A 4 22.37 11.88 -0.34
CA ILE A 4 20.98 11.43 -0.44
C ILE A 4 20.49 11.29 -1.90
N LEU A 5 21.07 12.01 -2.85
CA LEU A 5 20.65 12.04 -4.27
C LEU A 5 21.65 11.32 -5.19
N ARG A 6 22.53 10.50 -4.63
CA ARG A 6 23.64 9.88 -5.35
C ARG A 6 23.16 9.00 -6.52
N ALA A 7 22.12 8.22 -6.34
CA ALA A 7 21.55 7.37 -7.40
C ALA A 7 20.98 8.16 -8.60
N LEU A 8 20.61 9.44 -8.42
CA LEU A 8 20.15 10.29 -9.53
C LEU A 8 21.28 10.72 -10.49
N ARG A 9 22.55 10.37 -10.20
CA ARG A 9 23.66 10.52 -11.15
C ARG A 9 23.48 9.61 -12.35
N SER A 10 22.97 8.39 -12.14
CA SER A 10 22.63 7.46 -13.21
C SER A 10 21.49 8.03 -14.06
N ARG A 11 21.77 8.25 -15.36
CA ARG A 11 20.80 8.84 -16.30
C ARG A 11 19.49 8.06 -16.35
N ASN A 12 19.59 6.73 -16.45
CA ASN A 12 18.43 5.86 -16.54
C ASN A 12 17.58 5.91 -15.28
N TYR A 13 18.21 5.87 -14.09
CA TYR A 13 17.51 5.96 -12.82
C TYR A 13 16.85 7.33 -12.65
N ARG A 14 17.48 8.42 -13.01
CA ARG A 14 16.93 9.78 -12.95
C ARG A 14 15.70 9.95 -13.82
N LEU A 15 15.74 9.47 -15.07
CA LEU A 15 14.56 9.50 -15.96
C LEU A 15 13.39 8.72 -15.37
N TYR A 16 13.65 7.51 -14.89
CA TYR A 16 12.67 6.68 -14.24
C TYR A 16 12.07 7.35 -13.00
N PHE A 17 12.92 7.89 -12.11
CA PHE A 17 12.49 8.52 -10.87
C PHE A 17 11.58 9.74 -11.13
N LEU A 18 11.94 10.60 -12.07
CA LEU A 18 11.13 11.77 -12.44
C LEU A 18 9.79 11.37 -13.06
N GLY A 19 9.77 10.37 -13.95
CA GLY A 19 8.51 9.82 -14.48
C GLY A 19 7.62 9.25 -13.38
N GLN A 20 8.21 8.47 -12.47
CA GLN A 20 7.48 7.87 -11.36
C GLN A 20 6.96 8.91 -10.35
N LEU A 21 7.68 10.01 -10.13
CA LEU A 21 7.25 11.08 -9.23
C LEU A 21 5.87 11.64 -9.62
N VAL A 22 5.69 11.90 -10.90
CA VAL A 22 4.42 12.42 -11.43
C VAL A 22 3.34 11.35 -11.40
N SER A 23 3.66 10.14 -11.88
CA SER A 23 2.68 9.05 -12.01
C SER A 23 2.20 8.51 -10.66
N MET A 24 3.07 8.44 -9.66
CA MET A 24 2.69 7.96 -8.33
C MET A 24 1.68 8.87 -7.64
N ALA A 25 1.87 10.20 -7.76
CA ALA A 25 0.89 11.16 -7.25
C ALA A 25 -0.47 10.95 -7.93
N GLY A 26 -0.48 10.83 -9.26
CA GLY A 26 -1.69 10.56 -10.05
C GLY A 26 -2.39 9.25 -9.66
N THR A 27 -1.61 8.18 -9.44
CA THR A 27 -2.16 6.86 -9.03
C THR A 27 -2.87 6.96 -7.68
N TRP A 28 -2.28 7.64 -6.68
CA TRP A 28 -2.92 7.87 -5.40
C TRP A 28 -4.15 8.78 -5.51
N MET A 29 -4.08 9.80 -6.39
CA MET A 29 -5.23 10.65 -6.69
C MET A 29 -6.39 9.83 -7.27
N GLN A 30 -6.14 8.96 -8.24
CA GLN A 30 -7.16 8.09 -8.83
C GLN A 30 -7.78 7.16 -7.79
N GLN A 31 -6.97 6.56 -6.91
CA GLN A 31 -7.47 5.66 -5.88
C GLN A 31 -8.46 6.38 -4.95
N ILE A 32 -8.14 7.59 -4.53
CA ILE A 32 -9.00 8.42 -3.68
C ILE A 32 -10.28 8.81 -4.43
N ALA A 33 -10.16 9.30 -5.65
CA ALA A 33 -11.31 9.70 -6.46
C ALA A 33 -12.24 8.52 -6.76
N MET A 34 -11.70 7.31 -7.00
CA MET A 34 -12.49 6.12 -7.28
C MET A 34 -13.27 5.66 -6.04
N VAL A 35 -12.65 5.66 -4.87
CA VAL A 35 -13.32 5.30 -3.60
C VAL A 35 -14.39 6.34 -3.24
N TRP A 36 -14.11 7.63 -3.46
CA TRP A 36 -15.09 8.69 -3.26
C TRP A 36 -16.28 8.58 -4.23
N LEU A 37 -16.04 8.36 -5.52
CA LEU A 37 -17.07 8.15 -6.53
C LEU A 37 -17.93 6.92 -6.20
N ALA A 38 -17.31 5.82 -5.79
CA ALA A 38 -18.02 4.61 -5.37
C ALA A 38 -18.97 4.89 -4.19
N TYR A 39 -18.52 5.68 -3.21
CA TYR A 39 -19.35 6.13 -2.09
C TYR A 39 -20.50 7.04 -2.58
N ARG A 40 -20.22 8.05 -3.39
CA ARG A 40 -21.19 9.02 -3.90
C ARG A 40 -22.32 8.36 -4.69
N LEU A 41 -22.01 7.29 -5.45
CA LEU A 41 -22.97 6.56 -6.26
C LEU A 41 -23.79 5.54 -5.46
N SER A 42 -23.23 4.96 -4.41
CA SER A 42 -23.87 3.82 -3.72
C SER A 42 -24.33 4.12 -2.30
N HIS A 43 -23.73 5.10 -1.62
CA HIS A 43 -23.87 5.34 -0.19
C HIS A 43 -23.71 4.06 0.65
N SER A 44 -22.91 3.09 0.17
CA SER A 44 -22.80 1.74 0.72
C SER A 44 -21.37 1.42 1.16
N ALA A 45 -21.21 1.10 2.44
CA ALA A 45 -19.97 0.59 3.00
C ALA A 45 -19.54 -0.73 2.35
N PHE A 46 -20.50 -1.58 1.95
CA PHE A 46 -20.22 -2.83 1.24
C PHE A 46 -19.54 -2.57 -0.11
N VAL A 47 -20.03 -1.60 -0.89
CA VAL A 47 -19.44 -1.24 -2.20
C VAL A 47 -18.02 -0.71 -2.00
N LEU A 48 -17.78 0.10 -0.98
CA LEU A 48 -16.43 0.56 -0.63
C LEU A 48 -15.50 -0.62 -0.32
N GLY A 49 -15.97 -1.55 0.52
CA GLY A 49 -15.25 -2.79 0.84
C GLY A 49 -14.96 -3.64 -0.40
N ALA A 50 -15.95 -3.77 -1.30
CA ALA A 50 -15.83 -4.52 -2.56
C ALA A 50 -14.81 -3.88 -3.54
N VAL A 51 -14.80 -2.55 -3.67
CA VAL A 51 -13.78 -1.83 -4.45
C VAL A 51 -12.38 -2.05 -3.86
N GLY A 52 -12.23 -1.92 -2.53
CA GLY A 52 -10.98 -2.19 -1.84
C GLY A 52 -10.52 -3.65 -1.99
N PHE A 53 -11.44 -4.61 -1.90
CA PHE A 53 -11.18 -6.03 -2.14
C PHE A 53 -10.73 -6.26 -3.59
N ALA A 54 -11.50 -5.78 -4.56
CA ALA A 54 -11.25 -6.00 -5.98
C ALA A 54 -9.89 -5.42 -6.44
N SER A 55 -9.50 -4.27 -5.90
CA SER A 55 -8.24 -3.61 -6.26
C SER A 55 -6.98 -4.36 -5.79
N GLN A 56 -7.08 -5.22 -4.77
CA GLN A 56 -5.93 -5.86 -4.15
C GLN A 56 -5.92 -7.39 -4.24
N ILE A 57 -7.09 -8.03 -4.38
CA ILE A 57 -7.18 -9.50 -4.41
C ILE A 57 -6.35 -10.14 -5.55
N PRO A 58 -6.24 -9.56 -6.77
CA PRO A 58 -5.39 -10.12 -7.81
C PRO A 58 -3.92 -10.16 -7.42
N VAL A 59 -3.45 -9.19 -6.64
CA VAL A 59 -2.05 -9.15 -6.18
C VAL A 59 -1.74 -10.38 -5.33
N LEU A 60 -2.68 -10.83 -4.48
CA LEU A 60 -2.52 -12.05 -3.68
C LEU A 60 -2.35 -13.30 -4.56
N PHE A 61 -3.21 -13.47 -5.57
CA PHE A 61 -3.18 -14.65 -6.44
C PHE A 61 -1.99 -14.64 -7.41
N PHE A 62 -1.67 -13.49 -7.97
CA PHE A 62 -0.60 -13.39 -8.96
C PHE A 62 0.80 -13.17 -8.34
N ALA A 63 0.91 -12.77 -7.06
CA ALA A 63 2.22 -12.59 -6.41
C ALA A 63 3.08 -13.88 -6.43
N SER A 64 2.43 -15.04 -6.35
CA SER A 64 3.12 -16.35 -6.39
C SER A 64 3.45 -16.84 -7.80
N VAL A 65 2.62 -16.48 -8.79
CA VAL A 65 2.78 -16.92 -10.20
C VAL A 65 3.54 -15.88 -11.01
N GLY A 66 3.33 -14.59 -10.69
CA GLY A 66 3.91 -13.45 -11.41
C GLY A 66 5.43 -13.43 -11.40
N GLY A 67 6.08 -13.87 -10.30
CA GLY A 67 7.54 -13.92 -10.20
C GLY A 67 8.18 -14.78 -11.32
N VAL A 68 7.58 -15.93 -11.63
CA VAL A 68 8.08 -16.83 -12.70
C VAL A 68 7.90 -16.20 -14.10
N TRP A 69 6.82 -15.44 -14.30
CA TRP A 69 6.56 -14.79 -15.59
C TRP A 69 7.45 -13.54 -15.78
N ILE A 70 7.66 -12.77 -14.71
CA ILE A 70 8.52 -11.56 -14.72
C ILE A 70 9.98 -11.93 -15.04
N ASP A 71 10.47 -13.08 -14.56
CA ASP A 71 11.84 -13.54 -14.84
C ASP A 71 12.04 -14.02 -16.28
N ARG A 72 10.95 -14.34 -17.01
CA ARG A 72 10.98 -14.78 -18.41
C ARG A 72 10.75 -13.66 -19.43
N LEU A 73 10.15 -12.55 -18.99
CA LEU A 73 9.76 -11.43 -19.86
C LEU A 73 10.77 -10.28 -19.73
N ASP A 74 10.91 -9.51 -20.82
CA ASP A 74 11.63 -8.24 -20.79
C ASP A 74 10.89 -7.28 -19.85
N ARG A 75 11.53 -6.95 -18.73
CA ARG A 75 10.97 -6.11 -17.65
C ARG A 75 10.54 -4.73 -18.16
N ARG A 76 11.31 -4.13 -19.08
CA ARG A 76 10.98 -2.83 -19.67
C ARG A 76 9.73 -2.95 -20.54
N ARG A 77 9.64 -3.96 -21.41
CA ARG A 77 8.44 -4.20 -22.24
C ARG A 77 7.22 -4.49 -21.39
N LEU A 78 7.37 -5.31 -20.35
CA LEU A 78 6.26 -5.61 -19.44
C LEU A 78 5.75 -4.35 -18.74
N LEU A 79 6.65 -3.47 -18.27
CA LEU A 79 6.24 -2.18 -17.68
C LEU A 79 5.58 -1.26 -18.71
N LEU A 80 6.05 -1.20 -19.94
CA LEU A 80 5.38 -0.42 -20.98
C LEU A 80 3.93 -0.88 -21.18
N TRP A 81 3.68 -2.18 -21.21
CA TRP A 81 2.32 -2.73 -21.34
C TRP A 81 1.48 -2.45 -20.08
N THR A 82 1.99 -2.69 -18.88
CA THR A 82 1.22 -2.45 -17.65
C THR A 82 0.88 -0.96 -17.47
N GLN A 83 1.81 -0.06 -17.78
CA GLN A 83 1.58 1.39 -17.72
C GLN A 83 0.59 1.86 -18.81
N ALA A 84 0.66 1.33 -20.03
CA ALA A 84 -0.31 1.64 -21.09
C ALA A 84 -1.71 1.13 -20.75
N LEU A 85 -1.83 -0.09 -20.19
CA LEU A 85 -3.12 -0.63 -19.74
C LEU A 85 -3.69 0.17 -18.56
N ALA A 86 -2.86 0.59 -17.59
CA ALA A 86 -3.27 1.43 -16.49
C ALA A 86 -3.72 2.82 -16.98
N MET A 87 -3.03 3.40 -17.94
CA MET A 87 -3.45 4.63 -18.62
C MET A 87 -4.82 4.46 -19.29
N GLY A 88 -5.02 3.38 -20.06
CA GLY A 88 -6.29 3.07 -20.69
C GLY A 88 -7.43 2.90 -19.69
N GLN A 89 -7.17 2.20 -18.56
CA GLN A 89 -8.14 2.04 -17.48
C GLN A 89 -8.50 3.41 -16.84
N ALA A 90 -7.52 4.29 -16.64
CA ALA A 90 -7.75 5.63 -16.12
C ALA A 90 -8.55 6.51 -17.08
N LEU A 91 -8.30 6.41 -18.40
CA LEU A 91 -9.09 7.09 -19.43
C LEU A 91 -10.55 6.60 -19.46
N VAL A 92 -10.77 5.29 -19.32
CA VAL A 92 -12.12 4.71 -19.23
C VAL A 92 -12.84 5.25 -18.00
N LEU A 93 -12.18 5.30 -16.84
CA LEU A 93 -12.75 5.92 -15.62
C LEU A 93 -13.10 7.40 -15.85
N ALA A 94 -12.20 8.16 -16.47
CA ALA A 94 -12.44 9.57 -16.77
C ALA A 94 -13.67 9.77 -17.67
N LEU A 95 -13.77 8.95 -18.73
CA LEU A 95 -14.90 9.00 -19.68
C LEU A 95 -16.22 8.63 -18.99
N LEU A 96 -16.24 7.52 -18.23
CA LEU A 96 -17.42 7.08 -17.51
C LEU A 96 -17.90 8.11 -16.48
N ALA A 97 -16.96 8.73 -15.76
CA ALA A 97 -17.29 9.76 -14.79
C ALA A 97 -17.77 11.06 -15.47
N TRP A 98 -17.19 11.42 -16.61
CA TRP A 98 -17.57 12.62 -17.40
C TRP A 98 -18.98 12.50 -17.97
N GLN A 99 -19.33 11.31 -18.50
CA GLN A 99 -20.64 11.01 -19.09
C GLN A 99 -21.71 10.62 -18.07
N GLU A 100 -21.34 10.57 -16.77
CA GLU A 100 -22.22 10.11 -15.68
C GLU A 100 -22.71 8.66 -15.86
N TRP A 101 -21.97 7.82 -16.63
CA TRP A 101 -22.28 6.42 -16.87
C TRP A 101 -21.67 5.48 -15.82
N SER A 102 -21.03 6.04 -14.82
CA SER A 102 -20.40 5.26 -13.75
C SER A 102 -21.46 4.52 -12.92
N THR A 103 -21.24 3.22 -12.71
CA THR A 103 -22.04 2.40 -11.79
C THR A 103 -21.12 1.73 -10.78
N PRO A 104 -21.61 1.37 -9.58
CA PRO A 104 -20.80 0.64 -8.60
C PRO A 104 -20.17 -0.64 -9.16
N GLY A 105 -20.91 -1.41 -9.98
CA GLY A 105 -20.42 -2.61 -10.62
C GLY A 105 -19.25 -2.36 -11.59
N LEU A 106 -19.34 -1.31 -12.43
CA LEU A 106 -18.25 -0.91 -13.33
C LEU A 106 -17.01 -0.48 -12.53
N LEU A 107 -17.19 0.26 -11.44
CA LEU A 107 -16.05 0.66 -10.59
C LEU A 107 -15.36 -0.55 -9.95
N ILE A 108 -16.12 -1.54 -9.46
CA ILE A 108 -15.56 -2.79 -8.94
C ILE A 108 -14.80 -3.55 -10.04
N GLY A 109 -15.37 -3.65 -11.26
CA GLY A 109 -14.72 -4.28 -12.40
C GLY A 109 -13.41 -3.59 -12.81
N LEU A 110 -13.40 -2.24 -12.87
CA LEU A 110 -12.21 -1.45 -13.19
C LEU A 110 -11.17 -1.47 -12.05
N ALA A 111 -11.61 -1.58 -10.78
CA ALA A 111 -10.73 -1.81 -9.65
C ALA A 111 -10.04 -3.18 -9.74
N LEU A 112 -10.79 -4.22 -10.11
CA LEU A 112 -10.25 -5.57 -10.33
C LEU A 112 -9.23 -5.58 -11.48
N LEU A 113 -9.55 -4.92 -12.60
CA LEU A 113 -8.63 -4.78 -13.74
C LEU A 113 -7.32 -4.10 -13.32
N LEU A 114 -7.42 -2.99 -12.58
CA LEU A 114 -6.24 -2.29 -12.06
C LEU A 114 -5.44 -3.18 -11.09
N GLY A 115 -6.13 -3.97 -10.25
CA GLY A 115 -5.50 -4.95 -9.38
C GLY A 115 -4.69 -6.00 -10.15
N CYS A 116 -5.23 -6.52 -11.26
CA CYS A 116 -4.52 -7.45 -12.15
C CYS A 116 -3.27 -6.80 -12.79
N ILE A 117 -3.39 -5.54 -13.24
CA ILE A 117 -2.27 -4.78 -13.78
C ILE A 117 -1.19 -4.59 -12.71
N ASN A 118 -1.57 -4.14 -11.51
CA ASN A 118 -0.66 -3.89 -10.39
C ASN A 118 0.05 -5.16 -9.90
N ALA A 119 -0.57 -6.31 -10.01
CA ALA A 119 0.03 -7.59 -9.64
C ALA A 119 1.28 -7.93 -10.46
N LEU A 120 1.36 -7.44 -11.70
CA LEU A 120 2.54 -7.56 -12.56
C LEU A 120 3.43 -6.31 -12.49
N ASP A 121 2.82 -5.12 -12.41
CA ASP A 121 3.53 -3.84 -12.43
C ASP A 121 4.44 -3.66 -11.22
N MET A 122 3.92 -3.89 -10.00
CA MET A 122 4.67 -3.60 -8.77
C MET A 122 6.00 -4.39 -8.65
N PRO A 123 6.01 -5.73 -8.81
CA PRO A 123 7.26 -6.49 -8.73
C PRO A 123 8.21 -6.21 -9.90
N THR A 124 7.66 -5.98 -11.11
CA THR A 124 8.46 -5.63 -12.29
C THR A 124 9.15 -4.28 -12.11
N ARG A 125 8.46 -3.30 -11.54
CA ARG A 125 8.98 -1.98 -11.23
C ARG A 125 10.12 -2.04 -10.23
N GLN A 126 9.97 -2.83 -9.15
CA GLN A 126 11.01 -3.02 -8.15
C GLN A 126 12.26 -3.69 -8.75
N ALA A 127 12.05 -4.73 -9.57
CA ALA A 127 13.14 -5.43 -10.24
C ALA A 127 13.86 -4.57 -11.28
N LEU A 128 13.13 -3.69 -12.00
CA LEU A 128 13.74 -2.75 -12.96
C LEU A 128 14.53 -1.67 -12.26
N ALA A 129 14.01 -1.07 -11.19
CA ALA A 129 14.67 0.03 -10.47
C ALA A 129 16.09 -0.34 -10.03
N ALA A 130 16.31 -1.59 -9.60
CA ALA A 130 17.63 -2.10 -9.25
C ALA A 130 18.62 -2.17 -10.43
N GLN A 131 18.13 -2.25 -11.67
CA GLN A 131 18.96 -2.34 -12.88
C GLN A 131 19.25 -0.99 -13.52
N LEU A 132 18.63 0.08 -13.05
CA LEU A 132 18.78 1.42 -13.60
C LEU A 132 19.95 2.20 -12.99
N VAL A 133 20.57 1.66 -11.95
CA VAL A 133 21.70 2.26 -11.26
C VAL A 133 22.98 1.75 -11.91
N ASP A 134 23.85 2.69 -12.32
CA ASP A 134 25.08 2.35 -13.02
C ASP A 134 26.13 1.75 -12.05
N ASP A 135 26.17 2.23 -10.80
CA ASP A 135 27.07 1.75 -9.74
C ASP A 135 26.30 0.94 -8.70
N PRO A 136 26.66 -0.35 -8.45
CA PRO A 136 26.04 -1.16 -7.42
C PRO A 136 26.05 -0.54 -6.00
N GLU A 137 27.03 0.30 -5.69
CA GLU A 137 27.11 1.02 -4.42
C GLU A 137 25.97 2.06 -4.25
N ASP A 138 25.35 2.51 -5.34
CA ASP A 138 24.24 3.45 -5.33
C ASP A 138 22.87 2.76 -5.15
N LEU A 139 22.82 1.42 -5.21
CA LEU A 139 21.57 0.65 -5.08
C LEU A 139 20.81 0.90 -3.75
N PRO A 140 21.47 0.92 -2.58
CA PRO A 140 20.79 1.27 -1.33
C PRO A 140 20.14 2.65 -1.36
N ASN A 141 20.82 3.62 -1.99
CA ASN A 141 20.31 4.98 -2.16
C ASN A 141 19.10 5.03 -3.10
N ALA A 142 19.13 4.27 -4.21
CA ALA A 142 18.00 4.14 -5.12
C ALA A 142 16.76 3.54 -4.43
N ILE A 143 16.94 2.50 -3.61
CA ILE A 143 15.86 1.89 -2.82
C ILE A 143 15.28 2.90 -1.82
N ALA A 144 16.13 3.67 -1.14
CA ALA A 144 15.70 4.69 -0.19
C ALA A 144 14.90 5.81 -0.88
N LEU A 145 15.36 6.29 -2.04
CA LEU A 145 14.67 7.29 -2.85
C LEU A 145 13.32 6.79 -3.36
N ASN A 146 13.24 5.54 -3.82
CA ASN A 146 11.99 4.94 -4.25
C ASN A 146 10.99 4.81 -3.09
N SER A 147 11.46 4.43 -1.90
CA SER A 147 10.64 4.38 -0.69
C SER A 147 10.13 5.77 -0.27
N LEU A 148 11.00 6.78 -0.33
CA LEU A 148 10.63 8.17 -0.07
C LEU A 148 9.56 8.64 -1.07
N LEU A 149 9.72 8.34 -2.35
CA LEU A 149 8.76 8.67 -3.40
C LEU A 149 7.38 8.06 -3.12
N MET A 150 7.33 6.76 -2.81
CA MET A 150 6.07 6.07 -2.51
C MET A 150 5.35 6.66 -1.28
N ASN A 151 6.09 6.95 -0.22
CA ASN A 151 5.50 7.50 1.00
C ASN A 151 5.10 8.98 0.83
N SER A 152 5.86 9.76 0.07
CA SER A 152 5.48 11.14 -0.27
C SER A 152 4.22 11.18 -1.13
N ALA A 153 4.11 10.30 -2.13
CA ALA A 153 2.93 10.20 -2.98
C ALA A 153 1.69 9.77 -2.18
N ARG A 154 1.85 8.89 -1.19
CA ARG A 154 0.77 8.48 -0.27
C ARG A 154 0.25 9.63 0.61
N PHE A 155 1.08 10.61 0.90
CA PHE A 155 0.68 11.82 1.63
C PHE A 155 0.10 12.88 0.70
N VAL A 156 0.83 13.24 -0.37
CA VAL A 156 0.49 14.34 -1.27
C VAL A 156 -0.70 13.99 -2.17
N GLY A 157 -0.75 12.75 -2.69
CA GLY A 157 -1.78 12.29 -3.62
C GLY A 157 -3.21 12.46 -3.10
N PRO A 158 -3.55 11.93 -1.91
CA PRO A 158 -4.88 12.09 -1.32
C PRO A 158 -5.27 13.55 -1.07
N ALA A 159 -4.34 14.37 -0.57
CA ALA A 159 -4.61 15.79 -0.35
C ALA A 159 -4.93 16.52 -1.66
N LEU A 160 -4.13 16.29 -2.70
CA LEU A 160 -4.40 16.83 -4.04
C LEU A 160 -5.71 16.28 -4.62
N ALA A 161 -5.98 14.99 -4.47
CA ALA A 161 -7.23 14.38 -4.94
C ALA A 161 -8.45 15.04 -4.32
N GLY A 162 -8.45 15.22 -2.99
CA GLY A 162 -9.55 15.87 -2.28
C GLY A 162 -9.84 17.28 -2.81
N LEU A 163 -8.78 18.06 -3.05
CA LEU A 163 -8.92 19.42 -3.61
C LEU A 163 -9.41 19.40 -5.06
N VAL A 164 -8.83 18.55 -5.92
CA VAL A 164 -9.23 18.45 -7.34
C VAL A 164 -10.66 17.95 -7.47
N VAL A 165 -11.02 16.89 -6.72
CA VAL A 165 -12.39 16.34 -6.75
C VAL A 165 -13.40 17.35 -6.25
N ALA A 166 -13.10 18.11 -5.19
CA ALA A 166 -13.98 19.15 -4.68
C ALA A 166 -14.15 20.34 -5.65
N ALA A 167 -13.10 20.68 -6.40
CA ALA A 167 -13.11 21.83 -7.31
C ALA A 167 -13.68 21.52 -8.70
N VAL A 168 -13.32 20.37 -9.29
CA VAL A 168 -13.59 20.05 -10.71
C VAL A 168 -14.10 18.62 -10.94
N GLY A 169 -14.35 17.86 -9.88
CA GLY A 169 -14.93 16.51 -9.93
C GLY A 169 -13.93 15.38 -10.18
N GLU A 170 -14.43 14.15 -10.10
CA GLU A 170 -13.63 12.92 -10.18
C GLU A 170 -13.09 12.67 -11.61
N ALA A 171 -13.85 13.06 -12.65
CA ALA A 171 -13.45 12.85 -14.04
C ALA A 171 -12.09 13.49 -14.36
N ILE A 172 -11.89 14.72 -13.92
CA ILE A 172 -10.61 15.44 -14.11
C ILE A 172 -9.48 14.77 -13.31
N CYS A 173 -9.77 14.27 -12.12
CA CYS A 173 -8.80 13.54 -11.32
C CYS A 173 -8.30 12.28 -12.04
N PHE A 174 -9.21 11.52 -12.67
CA PHE A 174 -8.87 10.36 -13.48
C PHE A 174 -8.09 10.73 -14.75
N LEU A 175 -8.49 11.82 -15.42
CA LEU A 175 -7.79 12.32 -16.61
C LEU A 175 -6.36 12.75 -16.28
N LEU A 176 -6.15 13.47 -15.17
CA LEU A 176 -4.82 13.88 -14.72
C LEU A 176 -3.93 12.67 -14.44
N ASN A 177 -4.49 11.59 -13.83
CA ASN A 177 -3.73 10.36 -13.67
C ASN A 177 -3.42 9.69 -15.01
N ALA A 178 -4.37 9.62 -15.93
CA ALA A 178 -4.12 9.09 -17.27
C ALA A 178 -2.97 9.83 -17.98
N LEU A 179 -2.96 11.15 -17.90
CA LEU A 179 -1.88 11.98 -18.46
C LEU A 179 -0.54 11.75 -17.72
N SER A 180 -0.58 11.50 -16.41
CA SER A 180 0.63 11.25 -15.63
C SER A 180 1.39 9.99 -16.08
N TYR A 181 0.67 8.98 -16.60
CA TYR A 181 1.30 7.77 -17.16
C TYR A 181 2.16 8.08 -18.41
N LEU A 182 1.86 9.15 -19.15
CA LEU A 182 2.70 9.56 -20.29
C LEU A 182 4.13 9.89 -19.86
N ALA A 183 4.30 10.48 -18.66
CA ALA A 183 5.63 10.79 -18.14
C ALA A 183 6.45 9.51 -17.89
N VAL A 184 5.84 8.45 -17.35
CA VAL A 184 6.53 7.17 -17.14
C VAL A 184 6.78 6.46 -18.47
N LEU A 185 5.82 6.45 -19.38
CA LEU A 185 5.97 5.84 -20.68
C LEU A 185 7.11 6.52 -21.46
N ALA A 186 7.15 7.87 -21.47
CA ALA A 186 8.25 8.62 -22.09
C ALA A 186 9.61 8.29 -21.45
N ALA A 187 9.67 8.20 -20.12
CA ALA A 187 10.87 7.79 -19.40
C ALA A 187 11.30 6.37 -19.79
N LEU A 188 10.39 5.40 -19.80
CA LEU A 188 10.67 4.02 -20.19
C LEU A 188 11.12 3.90 -21.66
N PHE A 189 10.61 4.72 -22.57
CA PHE A 189 11.07 4.77 -23.96
C PHE A 189 12.49 5.35 -24.08
N ALA A 190 12.84 6.34 -23.24
CA ALA A 190 14.15 6.98 -23.23
C ALA A 190 15.25 6.17 -22.52
N ILE A 191 14.87 5.19 -21.66
CA ILE A 191 15.79 4.31 -20.93
C ILE A 191 16.40 3.28 -21.91
N ARG A 192 17.71 3.12 -21.84
CA ARG A 192 18.48 2.13 -22.61
C ARG A 192 19.03 1.08 -21.64
N LEU A 193 18.56 -0.15 -21.77
CA LEU A 193 19.04 -1.30 -20.99
C LEU A 193 19.69 -2.33 -21.91
N PRO A 194 20.76 -3.00 -21.47
CA PRO A 194 21.29 -4.16 -22.18
C PRO A 194 20.24 -5.30 -22.16
N ALA A 195 20.29 -6.13 -23.20
CA ALA A 195 19.39 -7.30 -23.32
C ALA A 195 19.58 -8.24 -22.12
N GLN A 196 18.47 -8.64 -21.49
CA GLN A 196 18.50 -9.56 -20.35
C GLN A 196 18.55 -11.01 -20.83
N THR A 197 19.42 -11.78 -20.19
CA THR A 197 19.36 -13.26 -20.25
C THR A 197 18.35 -13.76 -19.24
N ALA A 198 17.32 -14.45 -19.69
CA ALA A 198 16.32 -15.07 -18.84
C ALA A 198 16.96 -16.12 -17.92
N THR A 199 16.82 -15.96 -16.61
CA THR A 199 17.27 -16.94 -15.62
C THR A 199 16.12 -17.88 -15.25
N THR A 200 16.23 -19.15 -15.66
CA THR A 200 15.30 -20.20 -15.27
C THR A 200 15.72 -20.84 -13.94
N ARG A 201 14.99 -20.57 -12.88
CA ARG A 201 15.02 -21.40 -11.67
C ARG A 201 13.60 -21.65 -11.18
N GLY A 202 13.07 -22.86 -11.43
CA GLY A 202 11.79 -23.32 -10.96
C GLY A 202 11.94 -24.41 -9.91
N LYS A 203 11.60 -24.12 -8.64
CA LYS A 203 11.15 -25.14 -7.66
C LYS A 203 9.67 -24.96 -7.44
N SER A 204 8.94 -26.06 -7.17
CA SER A 204 7.51 -26.07 -6.87
C SER A 204 7.19 -25.06 -5.75
N THR A 205 6.45 -24.02 -6.08
CA THR A 205 6.12 -22.89 -5.19
C THR A 205 5.32 -23.34 -3.97
N LEU A 206 4.45 -24.35 -4.10
CA LEU A 206 3.60 -24.85 -3.02
C LEU A 206 4.41 -25.59 -1.93
N GLN A 207 5.37 -26.44 -2.33
CA GLN A 207 6.25 -27.12 -1.37
C GLN A 207 7.13 -26.11 -0.62
N ALA A 208 7.66 -25.10 -1.32
CA ALA A 208 8.44 -24.03 -0.71
C ALA A 208 7.63 -23.24 0.34
N LEU A 209 6.35 -22.97 0.08
CA LEU A 209 5.47 -22.32 1.05
C LEU A 209 5.19 -23.22 2.26
N ALA A 210 4.89 -24.50 2.06
CA ALA A 210 4.66 -25.45 3.16
C ALA A 210 5.87 -25.55 4.10
N ASP A 211 7.09 -25.61 3.54
CA ASP A 211 8.32 -25.58 4.32
C ASP A 211 8.50 -24.26 5.08
N GLY A 212 8.16 -23.14 4.46
CA GLY A 212 8.16 -21.83 5.10
C GLY A 212 7.21 -21.78 6.31
N PHE A 213 5.97 -22.27 6.16
CA PHE A 213 5.00 -22.35 7.27
C PHE A 213 5.47 -23.25 8.40
N ARG A 214 6.11 -24.39 8.07
CA ARG A 214 6.69 -25.29 9.09
C ARG A 214 7.79 -24.57 9.86
N TYR A 215 8.70 -23.88 9.18
CA TYR A 215 9.75 -23.09 9.80
C TYR A 215 9.19 -22.00 10.72
N VAL A 216 8.22 -21.23 10.25
CA VAL A 216 7.56 -20.16 11.03
C VAL A 216 6.92 -20.70 12.32
N ARG A 217 6.26 -21.86 12.26
CA ARG A 217 5.65 -22.49 13.46
C ARG A 217 6.66 -22.89 14.53
N GLN A 218 7.90 -23.16 14.16
CA GLN A 218 8.98 -23.50 15.08
C GLN A 218 9.65 -22.26 15.68
N HIS A 219 9.52 -21.08 15.03
CA HIS A 219 10.17 -19.82 15.43
C HIS A 219 9.14 -18.82 15.98
N ARG A 220 8.83 -18.92 17.28
CA ARG A 220 7.80 -18.09 17.95
C ARG A 220 7.88 -16.58 17.65
N PRO A 221 9.08 -15.91 17.71
CA PRO A 221 9.14 -14.48 17.41
C PRO A 221 8.67 -14.12 16.00
N ILE A 222 9.01 -14.95 15.00
CA ILE A 222 8.58 -14.76 13.61
C ILE A 222 7.08 -15.01 13.48
N LEU A 223 6.56 -16.07 14.12
CA LEU A 223 5.13 -16.39 14.12
C LEU A 223 4.30 -15.25 14.69
N PHE A 224 4.68 -14.71 15.86
CA PHE A 224 3.95 -13.61 16.48
C PHE A 224 4.04 -12.30 15.67
N SER A 225 5.17 -12.02 15.02
CA SER A 225 5.29 -10.87 14.11
C SER A 225 4.38 -11.02 12.89
N LEU A 226 4.31 -12.20 12.28
CA LEU A 226 3.40 -12.47 11.15
C LEU A 226 1.93 -12.43 11.56
N ALA A 227 1.57 -12.98 12.71
CA ALA A 227 0.22 -12.92 13.26
C ALA A 227 -0.21 -11.48 13.56
N LEU A 228 0.68 -10.67 14.13
CA LEU A 228 0.44 -9.24 14.34
C LEU A 228 0.18 -8.51 13.03
N VAL A 229 1.02 -8.71 12.01
CA VAL A 229 0.85 -8.09 10.69
C VAL A 229 -0.49 -8.51 10.08
N ALA A 230 -0.85 -9.79 10.16
CA ALA A 230 -2.13 -10.30 9.68
C ALA A 230 -3.32 -9.64 10.40
N CYS A 231 -3.27 -9.52 11.74
CA CYS A 231 -4.30 -8.84 12.53
C CYS A 231 -4.42 -7.36 12.18
N VAL A 232 -3.32 -6.63 12.07
CA VAL A 232 -3.32 -5.21 11.67
C VAL A 232 -3.88 -5.06 10.25
N SER A 233 -3.49 -5.94 9.33
CA SER A 233 -3.98 -5.92 7.94
C SER A 233 -5.47 -6.21 7.85
N PHE A 234 -6.00 -7.13 8.66
CA PHE A 234 -7.42 -7.50 8.63
C PHE A 234 -8.32 -6.47 9.34
N PHE A 235 -7.94 -6.04 10.54
CA PHE A 235 -8.79 -5.21 11.38
C PHE A 235 -8.50 -3.71 11.26
N ALA A 236 -7.22 -3.32 11.16
CA ALA A 236 -6.88 -1.90 11.17
C ALA A 236 -6.88 -1.27 9.77
N THR A 237 -6.27 -1.90 8.75
CA THR A 237 -6.14 -1.24 7.44
C THR A 237 -7.46 -0.91 6.73
N PRO A 238 -8.59 -1.63 6.93
CA PRO A 238 -9.87 -1.27 6.30
C PRO A 238 -10.40 0.12 6.65
N TYR A 239 -9.92 0.76 7.73
CA TYR A 239 -10.33 2.13 8.07
C TYR A 239 -10.16 3.09 6.88
N ALA A 240 -9.11 2.90 6.07
CA ALA A 240 -8.82 3.78 4.94
C ALA A 240 -9.93 3.75 3.88
N VAL A 241 -10.53 2.58 3.66
CA VAL A 241 -11.65 2.41 2.72
C VAL A 241 -12.95 2.98 3.28
N MET A 242 -13.10 3.04 4.62
CA MET A 242 -14.27 3.60 5.30
C MET A 242 -14.20 5.13 5.51
N MET A 243 -13.10 5.78 5.14
CA MET A 243 -12.92 7.23 5.31
C MET A 243 -13.99 8.11 4.65
N PRO A 244 -14.56 7.78 3.45
CA PRO A 244 -15.64 8.58 2.87
C PRO A 244 -16.87 8.69 3.76
N LEU A 245 -17.24 7.60 4.49
CA LEU A 245 -18.33 7.63 5.46
C LEU A 245 -18.02 8.61 6.61
N PHE A 246 -16.79 8.59 7.14
CA PHE A 246 -16.39 9.57 8.16
C PHE A 246 -16.45 10.99 7.63
N ALA A 247 -15.91 11.24 6.45
CA ALA A 247 -15.91 12.56 5.86
C ALA A 247 -17.34 13.10 5.66
N ARG A 248 -18.23 12.29 5.11
CA ARG A 248 -19.58 12.72 4.74
C ARG A 248 -20.59 12.60 5.87
N GLU A 249 -20.70 11.42 6.49
CA GLU A 249 -21.78 11.13 7.45
C GLU A 249 -21.46 11.57 8.88
N ILE A 250 -20.17 11.53 9.27
CA ILE A 250 -19.77 11.85 10.63
C ILE A 250 -19.35 13.32 10.77
N PHE A 251 -18.56 13.83 9.81
CA PHE A 251 -18.01 15.18 9.87
C PHE A 251 -18.74 16.19 8.99
N ASN A 252 -19.80 15.77 8.28
CA ASN A 252 -20.60 16.60 7.36
C ASN A 252 -19.72 17.36 6.36
N GLY A 253 -18.63 16.72 5.90
CA GLY A 253 -17.67 17.28 4.97
C GLY A 253 -17.89 16.79 3.53
N ASP A 254 -16.92 17.04 2.70
CA ASP A 254 -16.89 16.75 1.27
C ASP A 254 -15.64 15.93 0.88
N ALA A 255 -15.34 15.86 -0.42
CA ALA A 255 -14.15 15.20 -0.94
C ALA A 255 -12.86 15.81 -0.41
N SER A 256 -12.82 17.12 -0.12
CA SER A 256 -11.65 17.78 0.47
C SER A 256 -11.40 17.29 1.90
N THR A 257 -12.46 17.12 2.68
CA THR A 257 -12.40 16.52 4.02
C THR A 257 -11.88 15.07 3.95
N TYR A 258 -12.39 14.27 3.01
CA TYR A 258 -11.88 12.90 2.78
C TYR A 258 -10.39 12.88 2.44
N GLY A 259 -9.96 13.71 1.48
CA GLY A 259 -8.56 13.84 1.10
C GLY A 259 -7.66 14.27 2.27
N LEU A 260 -8.14 15.20 3.10
CA LEU A 260 -7.44 15.66 4.30
C LEU A 260 -7.27 14.53 5.33
N LEU A 261 -8.31 13.74 5.60
CA LEU A 261 -8.23 12.61 6.53
C LEU A 261 -7.22 11.55 6.06
N VAL A 262 -7.30 11.13 4.79
CA VAL A 262 -6.36 10.14 4.24
C VAL A 262 -4.93 10.71 4.17
N GLY A 263 -4.79 11.97 3.75
CA GLY A 263 -3.51 12.68 3.74
C GLY A 263 -2.87 12.76 5.13
N SER A 264 -3.67 12.98 6.17
CA SER A 264 -3.17 13.01 7.56
C SER A 264 -2.56 11.67 7.99
N ALA A 265 -3.22 10.55 7.66
CA ALA A 265 -2.63 9.23 7.90
C ALA A 265 -1.36 8.99 7.05
N GLY A 266 -1.34 9.50 5.82
CA GLY A 266 -0.16 9.51 4.94
C GLY A 266 1.01 10.30 5.53
N ALA A 267 0.76 11.46 6.13
CA ALA A 267 1.77 12.27 6.82
C ALA A 267 2.43 11.49 7.96
N GLY A 268 1.62 10.82 8.79
CA GLY A 268 2.11 9.94 9.84
C GLY A 268 2.98 8.80 9.29
N SER A 269 2.55 8.19 8.18
CA SER A 269 3.29 7.14 7.50
C SER A 269 4.66 7.61 6.98
N LEU A 270 4.72 8.83 6.43
CA LEU A 270 5.96 9.45 5.97
C LEU A 270 6.93 9.71 7.14
N LEU A 271 6.43 10.30 8.25
CA LEU A 271 7.23 10.53 9.45
C LEU A 271 7.79 9.22 10.03
N ALA A 272 6.99 8.14 10.05
CA ALA A 272 7.44 6.82 10.48
C ALA A 272 8.57 6.27 9.59
N SER A 273 8.42 6.39 8.27
CA SER A 273 9.42 5.93 7.31
C SER A 273 10.75 6.66 7.46
N LEU A 274 10.71 7.99 7.67
CA LEU A 274 11.90 8.80 7.94
C LEU A 274 12.56 8.40 9.27
N THR A 275 11.75 8.10 10.29
CA THR A 275 12.23 7.65 11.60
C THR A 275 12.93 6.29 11.50
N LEU A 276 12.38 5.35 10.72
CA LEU A 276 12.97 4.04 10.51
C LEU A 276 14.26 4.10 9.70
N ALA A 277 14.34 4.97 8.68
CA ALA A 277 15.53 5.12 7.85
C ALA A 277 16.78 5.57 8.62
N GLY A 278 16.60 6.28 9.74
CA GLY A 278 17.70 6.73 10.60
C GLY A 278 18.14 5.70 11.66
N ARG A 279 17.57 4.48 11.69
CA ARG A 279 17.79 3.50 12.76
C ARG A 279 18.11 2.12 12.23
N SER A 280 19.27 1.59 12.62
CA SER A 280 19.80 0.30 12.14
C SER A 280 19.91 -0.79 13.21
N ASP A 281 19.66 -0.49 14.50
CA ASP A 281 19.82 -1.46 15.58
C ASP A 281 18.54 -2.25 15.88
N GLY A 282 18.63 -3.59 15.86
CA GLY A 282 17.48 -4.49 16.04
C GLY A 282 16.83 -4.39 17.41
N ILE A 283 17.60 -4.10 18.49
CA ILE A 283 17.09 -4.02 19.88
C ILE A 283 16.16 -2.81 20.04
N SER A 284 16.51 -1.66 19.45
CA SER A 284 15.63 -0.49 19.48
C SER A 284 14.39 -0.72 18.64
N LEU A 285 14.51 -1.43 17.51
CA LEU A 285 13.40 -1.73 16.62
C LEU A 285 12.33 -2.60 17.29
N ASP A 286 12.73 -3.64 18.07
CA ASP A 286 11.80 -4.43 18.87
C ASP A 286 10.96 -3.60 19.85
N ARG A 287 11.62 -2.65 20.53
CA ARG A 287 10.93 -1.75 21.46
C ARG A 287 9.93 -0.84 20.73
N TRP A 288 10.31 -0.36 19.55
CA TRP A 288 9.44 0.48 18.73
C TRP A 288 8.22 -0.29 18.24
N VAL A 289 8.41 -1.46 17.63
CA VAL A 289 7.29 -2.31 17.16
C VAL A 289 6.40 -2.73 18.33
N SER A 290 6.96 -3.14 19.47
CA SER A 290 6.18 -3.56 20.63
C SER A 290 5.36 -2.43 21.29
N ARG A 291 5.75 -1.15 21.10
CA ARG A 291 4.99 0.00 21.56
C ARG A 291 3.97 0.45 20.52
N SER A 292 4.35 0.43 19.24
CA SER A 292 3.49 0.88 18.15
C SER A 292 2.35 -0.09 17.85
N ALA A 293 2.56 -1.39 18.02
CA ALA A 293 1.53 -2.40 17.77
C ALA A 293 0.21 -2.14 18.55
N PRO A 294 0.21 -1.99 19.88
CA PRO A 294 -1.03 -1.64 20.59
C PRO A 294 -1.49 -0.20 20.29
N ALA A 295 -0.59 0.72 19.97
CA ALA A 295 -0.93 2.09 19.63
C ALA A 295 -1.79 2.19 18.36
N VAL A 296 -1.61 1.27 17.37
CA VAL A 296 -2.48 1.21 16.19
C VAL A 296 -3.93 1.05 16.60
N GLY A 297 -4.24 0.04 17.42
CA GLY A 297 -5.61 -0.21 17.88
C GLY A 297 -6.15 0.92 18.75
N PHE A 298 -5.33 1.46 19.66
CA PHE A 298 -5.68 2.58 20.52
C PHE A 298 -6.08 3.83 19.72
N PHE A 299 -5.26 4.24 18.76
CA PHE A 299 -5.58 5.40 17.93
C PHE A 299 -6.74 5.14 16.97
N LEU A 300 -6.96 3.90 16.53
CA LEU A 300 -8.13 3.54 15.73
C LEU A 300 -9.43 3.69 16.54
N VAL A 301 -9.44 3.26 17.81
CA VAL A 301 -10.59 3.48 18.71
C VAL A 301 -10.84 4.96 18.91
N LEU A 302 -9.82 5.74 19.24
CA LEU A 302 -9.96 7.18 19.45
C LEU A 302 -10.44 7.91 18.18
N PHE A 303 -9.93 7.51 17.01
CA PHE A 303 -10.39 8.03 15.73
C PHE A 303 -11.88 7.70 15.49
N ALA A 304 -12.30 6.46 15.72
CA ALA A 304 -13.69 6.05 15.53
C ALA A 304 -14.67 6.84 16.45
N LEU A 305 -14.20 7.24 17.64
CA LEU A 305 -14.96 8.02 18.61
C LEU A 305 -14.80 9.54 18.43
N SER A 306 -13.96 10.01 17.51
CA SER A 306 -13.69 11.43 17.34
C SER A 306 -14.96 12.24 17.04
N PRO A 307 -15.16 13.39 17.73
CA PRO A 307 -16.37 14.20 17.57
C PRO A 307 -16.35 15.05 16.29
N ASN A 308 -15.17 15.41 15.81
CA ASN A 308 -15.01 16.28 14.64
C ASN A 308 -13.67 16.02 13.93
N ARG A 309 -13.55 16.57 12.70
CA ARG A 309 -12.37 16.37 11.85
C ARG A 309 -11.07 16.90 12.46
N TRP A 310 -11.11 17.94 13.27
CA TRP A 310 -9.91 18.55 13.83
C TRP A 310 -9.26 17.68 14.93
N VAL A 311 -10.07 16.91 15.64
CA VAL A 311 -9.59 15.88 16.59
C VAL A 311 -9.15 14.64 15.82
N ALA A 312 -9.85 14.27 14.73
CA ALA A 312 -9.52 13.11 13.90
C ALA A 312 -8.14 13.23 13.22
N ILE A 313 -7.78 14.42 12.73
CA ILE A 313 -6.51 14.67 12.01
C ILE A 313 -5.28 14.22 12.81
N PRO A 314 -5.01 14.75 14.02
CA PRO A 314 -3.83 14.33 14.78
C PRO A 314 -3.86 12.84 15.15
N LEU A 315 -5.05 12.27 15.42
CA LEU A 315 -5.19 10.85 15.71
C LEU A 315 -4.81 9.98 14.49
N LEU A 316 -5.20 10.41 13.28
CA LEU A 316 -4.82 9.73 12.04
C LEU A 316 -3.33 9.84 11.73
N VAL A 317 -2.70 10.98 12.03
CA VAL A 317 -1.23 11.11 11.91
C VAL A 317 -0.54 10.11 12.84
N MET A 318 -0.95 10.05 14.11
CA MET A 318 -0.38 9.10 15.08
C MET A 318 -0.66 7.64 14.70
N MET A 319 -1.85 7.36 14.17
CA MET A 319 -2.22 6.03 13.71
C MET A 319 -1.40 5.61 12.48
N GLY A 320 -1.28 6.47 11.46
CA GLY A 320 -0.45 6.21 10.28
C GLY A 320 1.02 5.97 10.64
N PHE A 321 1.55 6.74 11.60
CA PHE A 321 2.88 6.52 12.16
C PHE A 321 2.99 5.13 12.80
N ALA A 322 2.06 4.77 13.68
CA ALA A 322 2.07 3.50 14.39
C ALA A 322 1.92 2.29 13.43
N VAL A 323 1.06 2.40 12.41
CA VAL A 323 0.88 1.35 11.40
C VAL A 323 2.17 1.06 10.65
N ILE A 324 2.87 2.08 10.17
CA ILE A 324 4.12 1.89 9.42
C ILE A 324 5.24 1.37 10.31
N ILE A 325 5.41 1.89 11.52
CA ILE A 325 6.39 1.32 12.47
C ILE A 325 6.09 -0.17 12.72
N THR A 326 4.82 -0.52 12.89
CA THR A 326 4.44 -1.92 13.16
C THR A 326 4.71 -2.80 11.94
N ILE A 327 4.26 -2.43 10.74
CA ILE A 327 4.37 -3.29 9.54
C ILE A 327 5.82 -3.32 9.03
N ALA A 328 6.43 -2.15 8.77
CA ALA A 328 7.78 -2.09 8.23
C ALA A 328 8.84 -2.54 9.25
N GLY A 329 8.63 -2.20 10.53
CA GLY A 329 9.48 -2.70 11.61
C GLY A 329 9.40 -4.21 11.76
N SER A 330 8.20 -4.81 11.72
CA SER A 330 8.04 -6.27 11.73
C SER A 330 8.71 -6.94 10.52
N ASN A 331 8.60 -6.32 9.33
CA ASN A 331 9.30 -6.78 8.13
C ASN A 331 10.82 -6.87 8.35
N THR A 332 11.42 -5.81 8.85
CA THR A 332 12.86 -5.74 9.14
C THR A 332 13.25 -6.75 10.20
N LEU A 333 12.51 -6.85 11.31
CA LEU A 333 12.79 -7.82 12.39
C LEU A 333 12.72 -9.27 11.92
N ILE A 334 11.73 -9.59 11.07
CA ILE A 334 11.64 -10.93 10.47
C ILE A 334 12.86 -11.21 9.59
N GLN A 335 13.27 -10.26 8.73
CA GLN A 335 14.45 -10.41 7.87
C GLN A 335 15.75 -10.60 8.66
N MET A 336 15.88 -9.96 9.81
CA MET A 336 17.07 -10.07 10.69
C MET A 336 17.11 -11.40 11.46
N ARG A 337 15.96 -12.04 11.68
CA ARG A 337 15.83 -13.26 12.51
C ARG A 337 15.73 -14.55 11.71
N VAL A 338 15.36 -14.45 10.45
CA VAL A 338 15.16 -15.61 9.59
C VAL A 338 16.48 -16.07 9.01
N ASP A 339 16.70 -17.40 9.01
CA ASP A 339 17.85 -18.02 8.34
C ASP A 339 17.83 -17.73 6.83
N ASP A 340 18.98 -17.46 6.24
CA ASP A 340 19.11 -17.10 4.82
C ASP A 340 18.42 -18.09 3.88
N HIS A 341 18.48 -19.39 4.20
CA HIS A 341 17.85 -20.46 3.43
C HIS A 341 16.31 -20.36 3.39
N TYR A 342 15.68 -19.82 4.44
CA TYR A 342 14.21 -19.68 4.56
C TYR A 342 13.73 -18.26 4.28
N ARG A 343 14.62 -17.27 4.12
CA ARG A 343 14.28 -15.84 3.99
C ARG A 343 13.23 -15.59 2.93
N GLY A 344 13.43 -16.09 1.71
CA GLY A 344 12.47 -15.89 0.62
C GLY A 344 11.09 -16.47 0.90
N ARG A 345 11.03 -17.67 1.54
CA ARG A 345 9.77 -18.35 1.88
C ARG A 345 9.00 -17.59 2.97
N VAL A 346 9.70 -17.16 4.02
CA VAL A 346 9.10 -16.40 5.13
C VAL A 346 8.64 -15.01 4.66
N MET A 347 9.41 -14.37 3.79
CA MET A 347 9.00 -13.08 3.19
C MET A 347 7.78 -13.22 2.26
N ALA A 348 7.62 -14.34 1.57
CA ALA A 348 6.39 -14.63 0.83
C ALA A 348 5.18 -14.74 1.78
N ILE A 349 5.33 -15.43 2.92
CA ILE A 349 4.28 -15.51 3.96
C ILE A 349 3.97 -14.12 4.55
N PHE A 350 5.00 -13.29 4.78
CA PHE A 350 4.81 -11.90 5.20
C PHE A 350 3.98 -11.10 4.19
N SER A 351 4.29 -11.22 2.91
CA SER A 351 3.54 -10.53 1.84
C SER A 351 2.08 -11.02 1.78
N MET A 352 1.83 -12.30 1.98
CA MET A 352 0.47 -12.84 2.09
C MET A 352 -0.26 -12.31 3.32
N ALA A 353 0.39 -12.23 4.48
CA ALA A 353 -0.18 -11.69 5.71
C ALA A 353 -0.50 -10.19 5.58
N PHE A 354 0.35 -9.43 4.89
CA PHE A 354 0.19 -7.98 4.73
C PHE A 354 -0.77 -7.62 3.58
N LEU A 355 -0.47 -8.07 2.36
CA LEU A 355 -1.22 -7.68 1.16
C LEU A 355 -2.43 -8.57 0.90
N GLY A 356 -2.35 -9.85 1.27
CA GLY A 356 -3.39 -10.82 1.00
C GLY A 356 -4.56 -10.78 1.97
N ILE A 357 -4.32 -10.42 3.23
CA ILE A 357 -5.35 -10.39 4.26
C ILE A 357 -6.12 -9.06 4.26
N ALA A 358 -5.49 -7.95 3.89
CA ALA A 358 -6.11 -6.62 3.88
C ALA A 358 -7.40 -6.54 3.01
N PRO A 359 -7.46 -7.11 1.79
CA PRO A 359 -8.69 -7.12 0.99
C PRO A 359 -9.84 -7.85 1.68
N LEU A 360 -9.55 -8.99 2.32
CA LEU A 360 -10.55 -9.75 3.07
C LEU A 360 -11.11 -8.93 4.24
N GLY A 361 -10.22 -8.21 4.95
CA GLY A 361 -10.61 -7.26 5.98
C GLY A 361 -11.52 -6.15 5.44
N SER A 362 -11.17 -5.57 4.29
CA SER A 362 -11.96 -4.49 3.68
C SER A 362 -13.37 -4.95 3.31
N LEU A 363 -13.50 -6.14 2.72
CA LEU A 363 -14.80 -6.70 2.37
C LEU A 363 -15.63 -7.05 3.61
N THR A 364 -15.02 -7.71 4.61
CA THR A 364 -15.69 -8.08 5.86
C THR A 364 -16.14 -6.85 6.63
N VAL A 365 -15.27 -5.86 6.83
CA VAL A 365 -15.61 -4.62 7.54
C VAL A 365 -16.70 -3.86 6.79
N GLY A 366 -16.62 -3.75 5.46
CA GLY A 366 -17.63 -3.10 4.64
C GLY A 366 -19.01 -3.76 4.75
N SER A 367 -19.05 -5.10 4.80
CA SER A 367 -20.29 -5.86 4.97
C SER A 367 -20.92 -5.63 6.36
N VAL A 368 -20.11 -5.64 7.42
CA VAL A 368 -20.58 -5.47 8.81
C VAL A 368 -20.99 -4.03 9.09
N VAL A 369 -20.28 -3.05 8.53
CA VAL A 369 -20.60 -1.61 8.64
C VAL A 369 -22.00 -1.30 8.10
N HIS A 370 -22.45 -2.00 7.06
CA HIS A 370 -23.78 -1.82 6.48
C HIS A 370 -24.92 -2.04 7.51
N GLY A 371 -24.74 -2.97 8.43
CA GLY A 371 -25.75 -3.28 9.45
C GLY A 371 -25.58 -2.56 10.79
N LEU A 372 -24.34 -2.32 11.21
CA LEU A 372 -24.02 -1.82 12.56
C LEU A 372 -23.53 -0.36 12.58
N GLY A 373 -23.27 0.23 11.42
CA GLY A 373 -22.66 1.56 11.30
C GLY A 373 -21.12 1.55 11.45
N VAL A 374 -20.50 2.63 10.96
CA VAL A 374 -19.02 2.68 10.82
C VAL A 374 -18.31 2.83 12.18
N ARG A 375 -18.86 3.63 13.12
CA ARG A 375 -18.21 3.87 14.42
C ARG A 375 -18.07 2.60 15.27
N PRO A 376 -19.15 1.85 15.60
CA PRO A 376 -19.02 0.66 16.45
C PRO A 376 -18.13 -0.40 15.82
N VAL A 377 -18.21 -0.58 14.51
CA VAL A 377 -17.37 -1.58 13.81
C VAL A 377 -15.89 -1.22 13.91
N LEU A 378 -15.51 0.05 13.67
CA LEU A 378 -14.10 0.46 13.81
C LEU A 378 -13.62 0.46 15.27
N VAL A 379 -14.49 0.72 16.24
CA VAL A 379 -14.16 0.54 17.67
C VAL A 379 -13.81 -0.92 17.96
N VAL A 380 -14.63 -1.87 17.51
CA VAL A 380 -14.35 -3.31 17.68
C VAL A 380 -13.04 -3.69 16.97
N CYS A 381 -12.84 -3.26 15.73
CA CYS A 381 -11.60 -3.49 15.00
C CYS A 381 -10.37 -2.92 15.74
N GLY A 382 -10.51 -1.72 16.30
CA GLY A 382 -9.46 -1.09 17.10
C GLY A 382 -9.14 -1.86 18.39
N LEU A 383 -10.17 -2.32 19.11
CA LEU A 383 -10.00 -3.13 20.32
C LEU A 383 -9.33 -4.47 20.02
N LEU A 384 -9.74 -5.17 18.96
CA LEU A 384 -9.09 -6.42 18.53
C LEU A 384 -7.62 -6.20 18.14
N THR A 385 -7.33 -5.11 17.43
CA THR A 385 -5.96 -4.73 17.07
C THR A 385 -5.13 -4.36 18.32
N LEU A 386 -5.72 -3.65 19.29
CA LEU A 386 -5.09 -3.30 20.55
C LEU A 386 -4.71 -4.57 21.33
N VAL A 387 -5.65 -5.51 21.47
CA VAL A 387 -5.41 -6.79 22.15
C VAL A 387 -4.30 -7.56 21.44
N ALA A 388 -4.32 -7.69 20.12
CA ALA A 388 -3.28 -8.34 19.34
C ALA A 388 -1.90 -7.70 19.57
N GLY A 389 -1.85 -6.36 19.62
CA GLY A 389 -0.62 -5.60 19.92
C GLY A 389 -0.11 -5.83 21.35
N LEU A 390 -0.99 -5.90 22.33
CA LEU A 390 -0.63 -6.20 23.73
C LEU A 390 -0.12 -7.64 23.89
N VAL A 391 -0.77 -8.60 23.24
CA VAL A 391 -0.32 -10.02 23.22
C VAL A 391 1.07 -10.10 22.58
N TYR A 392 1.29 -9.46 21.44
CA TYR A 392 2.62 -9.41 20.81
C TYR A 392 3.67 -8.84 21.76
N ARG A 393 3.40 -7.69 22.39
CA ARG A 393 4.30 -7.05 23.37
C ARG A 393 4.64 -7.96 24.54
N GLN A 394 3.68 -8.73 25.04
CA GLN A 394 3.89 -9.68 26.14
C GLN A 394 4.78 -10.86 25.70
N GLN A 395 4.57 -11.38 24.48
CA GLN A 395 5.33 -12.51 23.96
C GLN A 395 6.79 -12.15 23.66
N ILE A 396 7.04 -10.96 23.09
CA ILE A 396 8.40 -10.47 22.82
C ILE A 396 9.18 -10.22 24.14
N ARG A 397 8.50 -9.78 25.19
CA ARG A 397 9.15 -9.60 26.52
C ARG A 397 9.51 -10.92 27.20
N ARG A 398 8.86 -12.03 26.85
CA ARG A 398 9.09 -13.37 27.40
C ARG A 398 10.05 -14.20 26.56
N ALA A 399 10.37 -13.75 25.36
CA ALA A 399 11.39 -14.37 24.54
C ALA A 399 12.76 -14.04 25.14
N PRO A 400 13.63 -15.07 25.41
CA PRO A 400 14.95 -14.88 25.99
C PRO A 400 15.88 -14.03 25.13
#